data_96e4ddf2668a9b9d8b7684a8af3f1573
#
_entry.id   96e4ddf2668a9b9d8b7684a8af3f1573
#
_cell.length_a   1.000
_cell.length_b   1.000
_cell.length_c   1.000
_cell.angle_alpha   90.00
_cell.angle_beta   90.00
_cell.angle_gamma   90.00
#
_symmetry.space_group_name_H-M   'P 1'
#
loop_
_entity.id
_entity.type
_entity.pdbx_description
1 polymer ?
#
loop_
_entity_poly.entity_id
_entity_poly.type
_entity_poly.pdbx_seq_one_letter_code
_entity_poly.pdbx_strand_id
1 'polypeptide(L)'
;MEAVCHVVPQARNGVTGFVHFKQASRDDAVNIHVNLRNFPKDGLFGFHIHRFGNMTEGCGSMCEHFDANRGRDHGAPTDSNRHIGDLGNIKVRNRVCKATFTDSFISLFGNAGKRSIVGRGVVVHEREDDLGRGGDEESLITGNAGKRVACGVIGLASDLY
;
A
#
# COMPACT_ATOMS: atom_id res chain seq x y z
N MET A 1 -8.20 -0.14 -16.83
CA MET A 1 -6.86 0.43 -16.64
C MET A 1 -6.08 -0.51 -15.72
N GLU A 2 -4.82 -0.69 -15.97
CA GLU A 2 -3.95 -1.54 -15.16
C GLU A 2 -2.69 -0.77 -14.75
N ALA A 3 -2.18 -1.08 -13.56
CA ALA A 3 -0.95 -0.54 -13.03
C ALA A 3 -0.16 -1.63 -12.30
N VAL A 4 1.14 -1.46 -12.19
CA VAL A 4 2.04 -2.40 -11.54
C VAL A 4 3.02 -1.66 -10.65
N CYS A 5 3.35 -2.26 -9.52
CA CYS A 5 4.42 -1.81 -8.65
C CYS A 5 5.44 -2.94 -8.48
N HIS A 6 6.67 -2.71 -8.88
CA HIS A 6 7.78 -3.57 -8.51
C HIS A 6 8.27 -3.15 -7.11
N VAL A 7 8.03 -4.01 -6.14
CA VAL A 7 8.46 -3.80 -4.75
C VAL A 7 9.90 -4.26 -4.59
N VAL A 8 10.75 -3.36 -4.14
CA VAL A 8 12.16 -3.62 -3.87
C VAL A 8 12.45 -3.49 -2.38
N PRO A 9 13.39 -4.28 -1.86
CA PRO A 9 13.70 -4.25 -0.43
C PRO A 9 14.46 -2.98 -0.04
N GLN A 10 14.19 -2.48 1.16
CA GLN A 10 14.97 -1.41 1.79
C GLN A 10 16.36 -1.90 2.20
N ALA A 11 16.47 -3.17 2.59
CA ALA A 11 17.73 -3.82 2.95
C ALA A 11 18.00 -5.02 2.03
N ARG A 12 19.28 -5.38 1.91
CA ARG A 12 19.72 -6.50 1.07
C ARG A 12 18.97 -7.80 1.42
N ASN A 13 18.50 -8.52 0.39
CA ASN A 13 17.78 -9.80 0.50
C ASN A 13 16.43 -9.71 1.24
N GLY A 14 15.83 -8.52 1.33
CA GLY A 14 14.52 -8.31 1.93
C GLY A 14 13.34 -8.61 1.01
N VAL A 15 12.18 -8.14 1.44
CA VAL A 15 10.89 -8.34 0.75
C VAL A 15 10.94 -7.79 -0.67
N THR A 16 10.52 -8.59 -1.64
CA THR A 16 10.48 -8.19 -3.05
C THR A 16 9.35 -8.91 -3.80
N GLY A 17 8.97 -8.38 -4.94
CA GLY A 17 7.96 -8.93 -5.83
C GLY A 17 7.16 -7.87 -6.54
N PHE A 18 5.89 -8.17 -6.82
CA PHE A 18 5.02 -7.28 -7.58
C PHE A 18 3.65 -7.14 -6.93
N VAL A 19 3.07 -5.96 -7.11
CA VAL A 19 1.67 -5.68 -6.83
C VAL A 19 1.03 -5.20 -8.12
N HIS A 20 -0.04 -5.88 -8.55
CA HIS A 20 -0.82 -5.49 -9.72
C HIS A 20 -2.14 -4.88 -9.28
N PHE A 21 -2.52 -3.83 -9.97
CA PHE A 21 -3.77 -3.11 -9.75
C PHE A 21 -4.58 -3.12 -11.05
N LYS A 22 -5.86 -3.43 -10.96
CA LYS A 22 -6.77 -3.43 -12.10
C LYS A 22 -8.09 -2.76 -11.74
N GLN A 23 -8.52 -1.82 -12.57
CA GLN A 23 -9.80 -1.12 -12.43
C GLN A 23 -10.50 -1.08 -13.78
N ALA A 24 -11.70 -1.65 -13.88
CA ALA A 24 -12.42 -1.77 -15.13
C ALA A 24 -12.99 -0.42 -15.57
N SER A 25 -13.65 0.30 -14.66
CA SER A 25 -14.16 1.64 -14.90
C SER A 25 -13.84 2.57 -13.73
N ARG A 26 -14.07 3.86 -13.88
CA ARG A 26 -13.81 4.87 -12.86
C ARG A 26 -14.58 4.63 -11.55
N ASP A 27 -15.77 4.04 -11.66
CA ASP A 27 -16.68 3.83 -10.53
C ASP A 27 -16.51 2.47 -9.88
N ASP A 28 -15.72 1.58 -10.48
CA ASP A 28 -15.43 0.27 -9.92
C ASP A 28 -14.35 0.35 -8.84
N ALA A 29 -14.38 -0.61 -7.92
CA ALA A 29 -13.29 -0.83 -6.99
C ALA A 29 -12.02 -1.30 -7.74
N VAL A 30 -10.86 -0.95 -7.20
CA VAL A 30 -9.57 -1.44 -7.71
C VAL A 30 -9.34 -2.85 -7.18
N ASN A 31 -9.11 -3.81 -8.08
CA ASN A 31 -8.63 -5.13 -7.73
C ASN A 31 -7.11 -5.07 -7.53
N ILE A 32 -6.64 -5.62 -6.42
CA ILE A 32 -5.25 -5.61 -6.00
C ILE A 32 -4.76 -7.04 -5.88
N HIS A 33 -3.71 -7.38 -6.63
CA HIS A 33 -3.06 -8.69 -6.60
C HIS A 33 -1.65 -8.53 -6.06
N VAL A 34 -1.38 -9.09 -4.89
CA VAL A 34 -0.09 -9.04 -4.21
C VAL A 34 0.64 -10.36 -4.41
N ASN A 35 1.88 -10.32 -4.88
CA ASN A 35 2.78 -11.46 -4.97
C ASN A 35 4.18 -11.02 -4.51
N LEU A 36 4.43 -11.19 -3.20
CA LEU A 36 5.65 -10.77 -2.53
C LEU A 36 6.29 -11.97 -1.82
N ARG A 37 7.60 -11.96 -1.71
CA ARG A 37 8.41 -13.02 -1.11
C ARG A 37 9.55 -12.47 -0.26
N ASN A 38 10.28 -13.37 0.40
CA ASN A 38 11.43 -13.07 1.25
C ASN A 38 11.07 -12.28 2.52
N PHE A 39 9.88 -12.53 3.07
CA PHE A 39 9.55 -11.99 4.38
C PHE A 39 10.41 -12.64 5.49
N PRO A 40 10.76 -11.90 6.55
CA PRO A 40 11.61 -12.43 7.62
C PRO A 40 10.88 -13.49 8.46
N LYS A 41 9.57 -13.44 8.52
CA LYS A 41 8.69 -14.34 9.29
C LYS A 41 7.29 -14.39 8.69
N ASP A 42 6.50 -15.35 9.12
CA ASP A 42 5.06 -15.40 8.84
C ASP A 42 4.29 -14.44 9.76
N GLY A 43 3.09 -14.04 9.36
CA GLY A 43 2.22 -13.16 10.12
C GLY A 43 1.55 -12.08 9.27
N LEU A 44 1.13 -11.01 9.93
CA LEU A 44 0.52 -9.84 9.30
C LEU A 44 1.55 -8.70 9.20
N PHE A 45 1.49 -7.99 8.09
CA PHE A 45 2.38 -6.86 7.81
C PHE A 45 1.56 -5.70 7.25
N GLY A 46 1.74 -4.51 7.80
CA GLY A 46 1.11 -3.30 7.30
C GLY A 46 1.47 -3.06 5.83
N PHE A 47 0.46 -2.71 5.05
CA PHE A 47 0.55 -2.53 3.60
C PHE A 47 -0.23 -1.30 3.18
N HIS A 48 0.47 -0.26 2.72
CA HIS A 48 -0.14 1.04 2.49
C HIS A 48 0.31 1.66 1.18
N ILE A 49 -0.51 2.57 0.66
CA ILE A 49 -0.11 3.51 -0.38
C ILE A 49 0.37 4.79 0.32
N HIS A 50 1.59 5.17 0.04
CA HIS A 50 2.20 6.40 0.52
C HIS A 50 2.05 7.54 -0.49
N ARG A 51 2.23 8.76 -0.01
CA ARG A 51 1.88 9.99 -0.72
C ARG A 51 2.66 10.19 -2.02
N PHE A 52 3.96 9.87 -2.02
CA PHE A 52 4.84 10.09 -3.16
C PHE A 52 5.48 8.80 -3.65
N GLY A 53 5.72 8.72 -4.97
CA GLY A 53 6.55 7.68 -5.60
C GLY A 53 8.03 8.01 -5.60
N ASN A 54 8.50 8.80 -4.62
CA ASN A 54 9.89 9.21 -4.51
C ASN A 54 10.70 8.17 -3.75
N MET A 55 11.74 7.63 -4.38
CA MET A 55 12.66 6.64 -3.82
C MET A 55 14.10 7.13 -3.73
N THR A 56 14.35 8.44 -3.82
CA THR A 56 15.72 8.99 -3.87
C THR A 56 16.53 8.68 -2.62
N GLU A 57 15.88 8.56 -1.47
CA GLU A 57 16.48 8.17 -0.20
C GLU A 57 15.79 6.90 0.36
N GLY A 58 15.43 5.96 -0.51
CA GLY A 58 14.70 4.75 -0.17
C GLY A 58 13.23 5.02 0.16
N CYS A 59 12.62 4.12 0.92
CA CYS A 59 11.19 4.18 1.23
C CYS A 59 10.80 5.40 2.10
N GLY A 60 11.74 6.01 2.80
CA GLY A 60 11.52 7.20 3.62
C GLY A 60 11.01 8.41 2.81
N SER A 61 11.50 8.56 1.57
CA SER A 61 11.13 9.67 0.69
C SER A 61 9.67 9.62 0.20
N MET A 62 8.95 8.53 0.45
CA MET A 62 7.55 8.40 0.08
C MET A 62 6.58 9.12 1.02
N CYS A 63 7.11 9.71 2.12
CA CYS A 63 6.37 10.45 3.14
C CYS A 63 5.29 9.63 3.88
N GLU A 64 4.22 10.30 4.32
CA GLU A 64 3.10 9.71 5.06
C GLU A 64 2.17 8.87 4.17
N HIS A 65 1.21 8.17 4.80
CA HIS A 65 0.14 7.49 4.09
C HIS A 65 -0.62 8.47 3.18
N PHE A 66 -1.01 8.00 2.03
CA PHE A 66 -1.72 8.84 1.08
C PHE A 66 -3.10 9.23 1.61
N ASP A 67 -3.28 10.49 1.90
CA ASP A 67 -4.59 11.11 2.11
C ASP A 67 -4.65 12.47 1.40
N ALA A 68 -5.53 12.58 0.42
CA ALA A 68 -5.68 13.80 -0.37
C ALA A 68 -6.33 14.94 0.41
N ASN A 69 -7.14 14.62 1.39
CA ASN A 69 -7.89 15.60 2.18
C ASN A 69 -7.15 16.09 3.42
N ARG A 70 -6.06 15.44 3.81
CA ARG A 70 -5.24 15.73 4.99
C ARG A 70 -6.10 16.02 6.24
N GLY A 71 -6.20 15.08 7.13
CA GLY A 71 -6.91 15.26 8.39
C GLY A 71 -7.85 14.11 8.74
N ARG A 72 -7.76 13.01 8.01
CA ARG A 72 -8.35 11.75 8.46
C ARG A 72 -7.37 11.02 9.37
N ASP A 73 -7.93 10.28 10.29
CA ASP A 73 -7.16 9.34 11.09
C ASP A 73 -6.83 8.09 10.26
N HIS A 74 -5.79 7.37 10.68
CA HIS A 74 -5.50 6.03 10.19
C HIS A 74 -6.59 5.06 10.61
N GLY A 75 -7.00 4.17 9.72
CA GLY A 75 -8.07 3.21 9.99
C GLY A 75 -7.98 1.93 9.17
N ALA A 76 -8.92 1.03 9.40
CA ALA A 76 -9.06 -0.20 8.65
C ALA A 76 -9.58 0.07 7.22
N PRO A 77 -9.32 -0.83 6.24
CA PRO A 77 -9.88 -0.73 4.89
C PRO A 77 -11.40 -0.64 4.83
N THR A 78 -12.09 -1.10 5.88
CA THR A 78 -13.54 -1.07 6.02
C THR A 78 -14.08 0.19 6.70
N ASP A 79 -13.22 1.02 7.27
CA ASP A 79 -13.62 2.23 7.97
C ASP A 79 -13.91 3.36 6.96
N SER A 80 -14.89 4.20 7.27
CA SER A 80 -15.17 5.42 6.49
C SER A 80 -14.19 6.55 6.80
N ASN A 81 -13.69 6.62 8.05
CA ASN A 81 -12.62 7.52 8.46
C ASN A 81 -11.29 6.79 8.44
N ARG A 82 -10.58 6.88 7.32
CA ARG A 82 -9.24 6.33 7.12
C ARG A 82 -8.52 7.15 6.06
N HIS A 83 -7.20 7.05 6.00
CA HIS A 83 -6.46 7.56 4.84
C HIS A 83 -6.86 6.79 3.57
N ILE A 84 -6.76 7.43 2.42
CA ILE A 84 -7.05 6.78 1.13
C ILE A 84 -6.11 5.57 0.92
N GLY A 85 -4.87 5.68 1.37
CA GLY A 85 -3.83 4.66 1.22
C GLY A 85 -3.82 3.56 2.29
N ASP A 86 -4.74 3.56 3.25
CA ASP A 86 -4.79 2.56 4.33
C ASP A 86 -5.39 1.25 3.81
N LEU A 87 -4.54 0.35 3.31
CA LEU A 87 -4.95 -0.94 2.78
C LEU A 87 -4.86 -2.08 3.82
N GLY A 88 -4.56 -1.74 5.08
CA GLY A 88 -4.51 -2.67 6.21
C GLY A 88 -3.30 -3.58 6.20
N ASN A 89 -3.53 -4.88 6.36
CA ASN A 89 -2.48 -5.89 6.47
C ASN A 89 -2.51 -6.87 5.31
N ILE A 90 -1.32 -7.32 4.90
CA ILE A 90 -1.15 -8.51 4.07
C ILE A 90 -0.72 -9.69 4.93
N LYS A 91 -1.25 -10.87 4.62
CA LYS A 91 -0.95 -12.11 5.34
C LYS A 91 0.16 -12.89 4.65
N VAL A 92 1.19 -13.20 5.42
CA VAL A 92 2.36 -13.95 4.98
C VAL A 92 2.32 -15.37 5.54
N ARG A 93 2.53 -16.36 4.67
CA ARG A 93 2.70 -17.77 5.02
C ARG A 93 3.88 -18.34 4.24
N ASN A 94 4.70 -19.14 4.90
CA ASN A 94 5.94 -19.69 4.33
C ASN A 94 6.82 -18.57 3.71
N ARG A 95 6.86 -17.41 4.37
CA ARG A 95 7.63 -16.22 3.94
C ARG A 95 7.19 -15.62 2.60
N VAL A 96 5.98 -15.96 2.14
CA VAL A 96 5.38 -15.48 0.89
C VAL A 96 4.00 -14.89 1.16
N CYS A 97 3.68 -13.79 0.49
CA CYS A 97 2.34 -13.25 0.40
C CYS A 97 1.80 -13.43 -1.02
N LYS A 98 0.71 -14.17 -1.14
CA LYS A 98 -0.14 -14.20 -2.34
C LYS A 98 -1.55 -13.85 -1.90
N ALA A 99 -2.00 -12.66 -2.25
CA ALA A 99 -3.29 -12.13 -1.83
C ALA A 99 -4.00 -11.44 -2.98
N THR A 100 -5.32 -11.48 -2.95
CA THR A 100 -6.19 -10.73 -3.84
C THR A 100 -7.30 -10.10 -3.01
N PHE A 101 -7.49 -8.80 -3.15
CA PHE A 101 -8.55 -8.05 -2.49
C PHE A 101 -8.91 -6.81 -3.31
N THR A 102 -9.95 -6.10 -2.91
CA THR A 102 -10.44 -4.90 -3.59
C THR A 102 -10.46 -3.71 -2.64
N ASP A 103 -10.29 -2.52 -3.19
CA ASP A 103 -10.47 -1.28 -2.46
C ASP A 103 -11.20 -0.24 -3.34
N SER A 104 -12.19 0.45 -2.76
CA SER A 104 -13.00 1.46 -3.45
C SER A 104 -12.57 2.89 -3.14
N PHE A 105 -11.63 3.10 -2.21
CA PHE A 105 -11.13 4.43 -1.87
C PHE A 105 -10.05 4.91 -2.83
N ILE A 106 -9.23 4.00 -3.33
CA ILE A 106 -8.21 4.29 -4.34
C ILE A 106 -8.77 4.26 -5.76
N SER A 107 -8.05 4.85 -6.71
CA SER A 107 -8.38 4.78 -8.14
C SER A 107 -7.11 4.78 -9.00
N LEU A 108 -7.18 4.15 -10.18
CA LEU A 108 -6.15 4.24 -11.21
C LEU A 108 -6.38 5.41 -12.17
N PHE A 109 -7.58 5.97 -12.22
CA PHE A 109 -7.93 7.06 -13.14
C PHE A 109 -7.44 8.41 -12.63
N GLY A 110 -6.61 9.10 -13.42
CA GLY A 110 -5.96 10.36 -13.04
C GLY A 110 -6.94 11.49 -12.67
N ASN A 111 -8.11 11.51 -13.32
CA ASN A 111 -9.17 12.48 -13.03
C ASN A 111 -10.19 12.00 -11.99
N ALA A 112 -9.89 10.93 -11.27
CA ALA A 112 -10.73 10.43 -10.18
C ALA A 112 -10.66 11.36 -8.95
N GLY A 113 -10.49 12.64 -9.19
CA GLY A 113 -10.32 13.64 -8.16
C GLY A 113 -9.03 13.37 -7.38
N LYS A 114 -9.17 13.29 -6.07
CA LYS A 114 -8.06 13.19 -5.16
C LYS A 114 -7.69 11.74 -4.77
N ARG A 115 -8.11 10.72 -5.54
CA ARG A 115 -7.96 9.29 -5.17
C ARG A 115 -6.98 8.50 -6.04
N SER A 116 -6.40 9.12 -7.08
CA SER A 116 -5.46 8.43 -7.97
C SER A 116 -4.18 8.01 -7.27
N ILE A 117 -3.82 6.74 -7.45
CA ILE A 117 -2.61 6.15 -6.86
C ILE A 117 -1.46 6.01 -7.85
N VAL A 118 -1.67 6.25 -9.12
CA VAL A 118 -0.60 6.18 -10.15
C VAL A 118 0.47 7.22 -9.85
N GLY A 119 1.72 6.80 -9.85
CA GLY A 119 2.88 7.63 -9.49
C GLY A 119 3.14 7.73 -7.98
N ARG A 120 2.31 7.09 -7.13
CA ARG A 120 2.53 7.02 -5.68
C ARG A 120 3.31 5.78 -5.30
N GLY A 121 3.62 5.64 -4.00
CA GLY A 121 4.40 4.52 -3.48
C GLY A 121 3.55 3.46 -2.80
N VAL A 122 3.84 2.19 -3.07
CA VAL A 122 3.47 1.08 -2.18
C VAL A 122 4.54 0.92 -1.14
N VAL A 123 4.17 0.75 0.12
CA VAL A 123 5.09 0.46 1.23
C VAL A 123 4.61 -0.77 1.99
N VAL A 124 5.56 -1.68 2.25
CA VAL A 124 5.41 -2.80 3.17
C VAL A 124 6.11 -2.46 4.48
N HIS A 125 5.43 -2.63 5.61
CA HIS A 125 5.95 -2.36 6.94
C HIS A 125 6.47 -3.61 7.64
N GLU A 126 7.21 -3.43 8.73
CA GLU A 126 7.86 -4.55 9.45
C GLU A 126 6.93 -5.32 10.39
N ARG A 127 5.79 -4.72 10.76
CA ARG A 127 4.84 -5.26 11.75
C ARG A 127 3.41 -5.18 11.25
N GLU A 128 2.54 -5.82 12.01
CA GLU A 128 1.09 -5.71 11.86
C GLU A 128 0.63 -4.27 12.09
N ASP A 129 -0.26 -3.82 11.22
CA ASP A 129 -1.03 -2.60 11.36
C ASP A 129 -2.19 -2.86 12.34
N ASP A 130 -2.29 -2.05 13.40
CA ASP A 130 -3.35 -2.14 14.41
C ASP A 130 -4.69 -1.54 13.97
N LEU A 131 -4.76 -1.02 12.73
CA LEU A 131 -5.96 -0.48 12.09
C LEU A 131 -6.55 0.75 12.83
N GLY A 132 -5.72 1.53 13.51
CA GLY A 132 -6.16 2.67 14.31
C GLY A 132 -6.79 2.29 15.65
N ARG A 133 -6.61 1.05 16.11
CA ARG A 133 -7.23 0.51 17.32
C ARG A 133 -6.26 0.28 18.48
N GLY A 134 -5.03 0.77 18.34
CA GLY A 134 -3.98 0.62 19.34
C GLY A 134 -4.16 1.44 20.61
N GLY A 135 -5.00 2.48 20.56
CA GLY A 135 -5.32 3.32 21.73
C GLY A 135 -4.29 4.39 22.04
N ASP A 136 -3.35 4.65 21.14
CA ASP A 136 -2.36 5.72 21.23
C ASP A 136 -2.38 6.62 19.99
N GLU A 137 -1.68 7.75 20.05
CA GLU A 137 -1.65 8.74 18.97
C GLU A 137 -1.02 8.16 17.68
N GLU A 138 0.04 7.37 17.80
CA GLU A 138 0.73 6.76 16.65
C GLU A 138 -0.19 5.78 15.90
N SER A 139 -1.08 5.08 16.61
CA SER A 139 -2.11 4.23 16.00
C SER A 139 -3.00 5.00 15.04
N LEU A 140 -3.38 6.23 15.37
CA LEU A 140 -4.22 7.10 14.55
C LEU A 140 -3.46 7.78 13.39
N ILE A 141 -2.14 7.64 13.36
CA ILE A 141 -1.28 8.21 12.31
C ILE A 141 -0.78 7.12 11.36
N THR A 142 -0.26 6.02 11.90
CA THR A 142 0.46 4.99 11.13
C THR A 142 -0.02 3.57 11.34
N GLY A 143 -0.94 3.33 12.31
CA GLY A 143 -1.36 1.99 12.71
C GLY A 143 -0.27 1.20 13.44
N ASN A 144 0.75 1.87 13.98
CA ASN A 144 1.86 1.23 14.70
C ASN A 144 2.60 0.15 13.89
N ALA A 145 2.53 0.21 12.55
CA ALA A 145 3.08 -0.83 11.66
C ALA A 145 4.62 -0.83 11.59
N GLY A 146 5.27 0.17 12.16
CA GLY A 146 6.72 0.23 12.29
C GLY A 146 7.46 0.63 11.03
N LYS A 147 8.72 0.19 10.92
CA LYS A 147 9.62 0.59 9.83
C LYS A 147 9.13 0.14 8.46
N ARG A 148 9.56 0.84 7.43
CA ARG A 148 9.33 0.50 6.03
C ARG A 148 10.41 -0.48 5.58
N VAL A 149 10.00 -1.69 5.20
CA VAL A 149 10.96 -2.76 4.86
C VAL A 149 11.10 -2.98 3.35
N ALA A 150 10.10 -2.56 2.58
CA ALA A 150 10.14 -2.61 1.13
C ALA A 150 9.16 -1.61 0.53
N CYS A 151 9.42 -1.15 -0.66
CA CYS A 151 8.57 -0.20 -1.36
C CYS A 151 8.78 -0.21 -2.87
N GLY A 152 7.90 0.46 -3.60
CA GLY A 152 8.01 0.64 -5.04
C GLY A 152 7.03 1.70 -5.55
N VAL A 153 7.28 2.18 -6.75
CA VAL A 153 6.41 3.18 -7.42
C VAL A 153 5.34 2.47 -8.24
N ILE A 154 4.13 2.97 -8.18
CA ILE A 154 3.00 2.48 -8.99
C ILE A 154 3.07 3.12 -10.37
N GLY A 155 3.43 2.32 -11.35
CA GLY A 155 3.45 2.72 -12.75
C GLY A 155 2.26 2.18 -13.54
N LEU A 156 1.87 2.87 -14.61
CA LEU A 156 0.90 2.32 -15.56
C LEU A 156 1.48 1.08 -16.23
N ALA A 157 0.69 0.02 -16.30
CA ALA A 157 1.00 -1.17 -17.09
C ALA A 157 0.46 -0.97 -18.52
N SER A 158 1.14 -1.62 -19.49
CA SER A 158 0.64 -1.63 -20.87
C SER A 158 -0.52 -2.61 -21.01
N ASP A 159 -1.61 -2.20 -21.65
CA ASP A 159 -2.72 -3.09 -21.99
C ASP A 159 -2.41 -3.99 -23.21
N LEU A 160 -1.18 -3.97 -23.70
CA LEU A 160 -0.76 -4.64 -24.94
C LEU A 160 -0.02 -5.98 -24.70
N TYR A 161 -0.25 -6.63 -23.57
CA TYR A 161 0.33 -7.97 -23.31
C TYR A 161 -0.74 -8.96 -22.90
#